data_f4b2f6efed0a500fb06df29818b21d52
#
_entry.id   f4b2f6efed0a500fb06df29818b21d52
#
_cell.length_a   1.000
_cell.length_b   1.000
_cell.length_c   1.000
_cell.angle_alpha   90.00
_cell.angle_beta   90.00
_cell.angle_gamma   90.00
#
_symmetry.space_group_name_H-M   'P 1'
#
loop_
_entity.id
_entity.type
_entity.pdbx_description
1 polymer ?
#
loop_
_entity_poly.entity_id
_entity_poly.type
_entity_poly.pdbx_seq_one_letter_code
_entity_poly.pdbx_strand_id
1 'polypeptide(L)'
;CDAGTGIGKTYAYLVAGVVFRKYRSCIGLPEQPLLISTSSIALQGAIIHDYLPFLSKVMMADGMLDSPLRAVLRKGKSHYVCDARLMKRLQTANLDRKNPLAKAALLSMRDHLDLDMAPHLSGYDRERICVPTTCDCGKTECRYLCYLDVCASERYAIQVCNHNLLLADAIHRGSGKRPILPDSCAIVMDEAHKLPETARQMFGITLAAGELHTLCRNCLLYTSPSPRDLSTS
;
A
#
# COMPACT_ATOMS: atom_id res chain seq x y z
N CYS A 1 -10.08 20.54 9.69
CA CYS A 1 -11.32 21.07 9.09
C CYS A 1 -12.40 20.03 9.14
N ASP A 2 -13.54 20.39 9.66
CA ASP A 2 -14.75 19.59 9.54
C ASP A 2 -15.60 20.18 8.38
N ALA A 3 -15.93 19.33 7.42
CA ALA A 3 -16.59 19.76 6.20
C ALA A 3 -17.57 18.68 5.74
N GLY A 4 -18.83 19.06 5.51
CA GLY A 4 -19.90 18.16 5.08
C GLY A 4 -19.61 17.45 3.76
N THR A 5 -20.38 16.42 3.46
CA THR A 5 -20.30 15.71 2.17
C THR A 5 -20.79 16.60 1.03
N GLY A 6 -20.22 16.45 -0.17
CA GLY A 6 -20.69 17.13 -1.39
C GLY A 6 -20.27 18.59 -1.58
N ILE A 7 -19.55 19.20 -0.66
CA ILE A 7 -19.10 20.61 -0.76
C ILE A 7 -17.83 20.83 -1.58
N GLY A 8 -17.32 19.82 -2.28
CA GLY A 8 -16.13 19.97 -3.13
C GLY A 8 -14.80 19.86 -2.42
N LYS A 9 -14.72 19.24 -1.23
CA LYS A 9 -13.48 19.06 -0.44
C LYS A 9 -12.30 18.57 -1.28
N THR A 10 -12.53 17.57 -2.13
CA THR A 10 -11.49 16.95 -2.94
C THR A 10 -10.82 17.97 -3.87
N TYR A 11 -11.58 18.77 -4.57
CA TYR A 11 -11.03 19.85 -5.40
C TYR A 11 -10.32 20.91 -4.56
N ALA A 12 -10.87 21.27 -3.40
CA ALA A 12 -10.27 22.29 -2.54
C ALA A 12 -8.85 21.89 -2.11
N TYR A 13 -8.65 20.69 -1.59
CA TYR A 13 -7.30 20.27 -1.17
C TYR A 13 -6.38 19.95 -2.35
N LEU A 14 -6.90 19.48 -3.48
CA LEU A 14 -6.09 19.24 -4.69
C LEU A 14 -5.56 20.57 -5.24
N VAL A 15 -6.42 21.56 -5.41
CA VAL A 15 -6.02 22.90 -5.89
C VAL A 15 -5.01 23.52 -4.93
N ALA A 16 -5.34 23.55 -3.62
CA ALA A 16 -4.43 24.10 -2.61
C ALA A 16 -3.07 23.42 -2.61
N GLY A 17 -3.04 22.08 -2.72
CA GLY A 17 -1.80 21.31 -2.74
C GLY A 17 -0.96 21.57 -3.99
N VAL A 18 -1.58 21.67 -5.17
CA VAL A 18 -0.88 22.00 -6.43
C VAL A 18 -0.32 23.41 -6.41
N VAL A 19 -1.11 24.39 -5.96
CA VAL A 19 -0.66 25.79 -5.82
C VAL A 19 0.48 25.88 -4.81
N PHE A 20 0.38 25.19 -3.67
CA PHE A 20 1.42 25.18 -2.66
C PHE A 20 2.72 24.55 -3.19
N ARG A 21 2.63 23.43 -3.93
CA ARG A 21 3.79 22.80 -4.58
C ARG A 21 4.47 23.76 -5.55
N LYS A 22 3.68 24.45 -6.40
CA LYS A 22 4.20 25.46 -7.35
C LYS A 22 4.86 26.62 -6.62
N TYR A 23 4.23 27.15 -5.57
CA TYR A 23 4.82 28.22 -4.75
C TYR A 23 6.16 27.80 -4.16
N ARG A 24 6.29 26.58 -3.63
CA ARG A 24 7.56 26.05 -3.12
C ARG A 24 8.67 26.02 -4.19
N SER A 25 8.32 25.58 -5.41
CA SER A 25 9.26 25.60 -6.55
C SER A 25 9.70 27.01 -6.90
N CYS A 26 8.77 27.99 -6.90
CA CYS A 26 9.10 29.39 -7.18
C CYS A 26 10.07 30.02 -6.16
N ILE A 27 10.09 29.57 -4.91
CA ILE A 27 11.02 30.04 -3.88
C ILE A 27 12.27 29.16 -3.75
N GLY A 28 12.55 28.30 -4.75
CA GLY A 28 13.74 27.48 -4.83
C GLY A 28 13.78 26.25 -3.91
N LEU A 29 12.67 25.84 -3.33
CA LEU A 29 12.60 24.61 -2.55
C LEU A 29 12.46 23.38 -3.47
N PRO A 30 12.97 22.22 -3.04
CA PRO A 30 12.87 20.98 -3.82
C PRO A 30 11.42 20.65 -4.23
N GLU A 31 11.26 20.19 -5.46
CA GLU A 31 9.99 19.68 -5.94
C GLU A 31 9.67 18.33 -5.27
N GLN A 32 8.75 18.37 -4.34
CA GLN A 32 8.26 17.21 -3.63
C GLN A 32 6.79 16.98 -3.98
N PRO A 33 6.33 15.72 -4.01
CA PRO A 33 4.93 15.41 -4.28
C PRO A 33 4.00 15.86 -3.14
N LEU A 34 2.75 16.13 -3.47
CA LEU A 34 1.66 16.13 -2.52
C LEU A 34 1.28 14.68 -2.19
N LEU A 35 1.22 14.33 -0.92
CA LEU A 35 0.77 13.03 -0.47
C LEU A 35 -0.68 13.11 -0.01
N ILE A 36 -1.54 12.25 -0.55
CA ILE A 36 -2.97 12.17 -0.18
C ILE A 36 -3.23 10.77 0.39
N SER A 37 -3.72 10.73 1.61
CA SER A 37 -4.13 9.49 2.27
C SER A 37 -5.64 9.49 2.46
N THR A 38 -6.32 8.44 1.98
CA THR A 38 -7.76 8.26 2.19
C THR A 38 -8.11 6.80 2.41
N SER A 39 -9.12 6.54 3.23
CA SER A 39 -9.63 5.19 3.46
C SER A 39 -10.52 4.67 2.32
N SER A 40 -10.98 5.52 1.43
CA SER A 40 -11.91 5.18 0.34
C SER A 40 -11.15 4.74 -0.92
N ILE A 41 -11.27 3.46 -1.29
CA ILE A 41 -10.69 2.92 -2.54
C ILE A 41 -11.31 3.60 -3.76
N ALA A 42 -12.63 3.86 -3.73
CA ALA A 42 -13.32 4.55 -4.79
C ALA A 42 -12.78 5.97 -5.00
N LEU A 43 -12.52 6.69 -3.90
CA LEU A 43 -11.95 8.05 -3.97
C LEU A 43 -10.49 8.01 -4.46
N GLN A 44 -9.69 7.01 -4.08
CA GLN A 44 -8.33 6.85 -4.63
C GLN A 44 -8.37 6.75 -6.16
N GLY A 45 -9.27 5.93 -6.69
CA GLY A 45 -9.49 5.80 -8.14
C GLY A 45 -9.98 7.12 -8.77
N ALA A 46 -11.00 7.73 -8.19
CA ALA A 46 -11.57 8.98 -8.70
C ALA A 46 -10.56 10.15 -8.71
N ILE A 47 -9.68 10.25 -7.70
CA ILE A 47 -8.62 11.26 -7.70
C ILE A 47 -7.76 11.11 -8.96
N ILE A 48 -7.33 9.90 -9.30
CA ILE A 48 -6.39 9.65 -10.38
C ILE A 48 -7.07 9.74 -11.75
N HIS A 49 -8.27 9.18 -11.89
CA HIS A 49 -8.91 8.99 -13.18
C HIS A 49 -9.89 10.11 -13.56
N ASP A 50 -10.45 10.82 -12.57
CA ASP A 50 -11.48 11.82 -12.82
C ASP A 50 -11.03 13.24 -12.39
N TYR A 51 -10.65 13.42 -11.12
CA TYR A 51 -10.38 14.76 -10.58
C TYR A 51 -9.09 15.38 -11.13
N LEU A 52 -8.00 14.63 -11.17
CA LEU A 52 -6.71 15.17 -11.62
C LEU A 52 -6.64 15.44 -13.11
N PRO A 53 -7.18 14.60 -14.02
CA PRO A 53 -7.26 14.95 -15.44
C PRO A 53 -8.06 16.22 -15.69
N PHE A 54 -9.23 16.37 -15.02
CA PHE A 54 -10.04 17.57 -15.13
C PHE A 54 -9.31 18.81 -14.59
N LEU A 55 -8.74 18.73 -13.39
CA LEU A 55 -7.98 19.81 -12.77
C LEU A 55 -6.78 20.22 -13.61
N SER A 56 -6.01 19.24 -14.14
CA SER A 56 -4.88 19.50 -15.03
C SER A 56 -5.31 20.31 -16.25
N LYS A 57 -6.41 19.89 -16.89
CA LYS A 57 -6.95 20.59 -18.07
C LYS A 57 -7.31 22.05 -17.76
N VAL A 58 -7.98 22.29 -16.64
CA VAL A 58 -8.38 23.66 -16.22
C VAL A 58 -7.15 24.50 -15.91
N MET A 59 -6.22 23.98 -15.11
CA MET A 59 -5.02 24.72 -14.70
C MET A 59 -4.03 24.96 -15.86
N MET A 60 -3.99 24.06 -16.86
CA MET A 60 -3.22 24.29 -18.08
C MET A 60 -3.86 25.38 -18.94
N ALA A 61 -5.19 25.40 -19.07
CA ALA A 61 -5.90 26.44 -19.81
C ALA A 61 -5.72 27.84 -19.19
N ASP A 62 -5.58 27.88 -17.86
CA ASP A 62 -5.35 29.11 -17.09
C ASP A 62 -3.85 29.51 -17.01
N GLY A 63 -2.96 28.76 -17.68
CA GLY A 63 -1.52 29.03 -17.70
C GLY A 63 -0.80 28.73 -16.37
N MET A 64 -1.47 28.05 -15.45
CA MET A 64 -0.88 27.66 -14.16
C MET A 64 0.03 26.44 -14.27
N LEU A 65 -0.16 25.58 -15.26
CA LEU A 65 0.61 24.37 -15.51
C LEU A 65 1.06 24.29 -16.96
N ASP A 66 2.31 23.84 -17.17
CA ASP A 66 2.87 23.63 -18.52
C ASP A 66 2.60 22.21 -19.05
N SER A 67 2.25 21.29 -18.15
CA SER A 67 1.99 19.88 -18.47
C SER A 67 0.97 19.26 -17.51
N PRO A 68 0.30 18.16 -17.89
CA PRO A 68 -0.65 17.48 -17.03
C PRO A 68 -0.01 16.97 -15.74
N LEU A 69 -0.74 17.10 -14.64
CA LEU A 69 -0.33 16.53 -13.35
C LEU A 69 -0.30 15.00 -13.43
N ARG A 70 0.81 14.43 -13.03
CA ARG A 70 0.95 12.99 -12.91
C ARG A 70 0.74 12.57 -11.47
N ALA A 71 -0.05 11.52 -11.28
CA ALA A 71 -0.26 10.91 -9.97
C ALA A 71 0.01 9.42 -10.01
N VAL A 72 0.32 8.86 -8.85
CA VAL A 72 0.49 7.41 -8.68
C VAL A 72 -0.28 6.93 -7.45
N LEU A 73 -0.97 5.80 -7.60
CA LEU A 73 -1.58 5.08 -6.50
C LEU A 73 -0.55 4.17 -5.85
N ARG A 74 -0.29 4.41 -4.58
CA ARG A 74 0.63 3.62 -3.75
C ARG A 74 -0.17 2.62 -2.92
N LYS A 75 0.14 1.34 -3.10
CA LYS A 75 -0.48 0.23 -2.36
C LYS A 75 0.56 -0.45 -1.47
N GLY A 76 0.10 -1.22 -0.49
CA GLY A 76 0.97 -2.09 0.30
C GLY A 76 1.67 -3.14 -0.58
N LYS A 77 2.87 -3.57 -0.17
CA LYS A 77 3.70 -4.51 -0.95
C LYS A 77 3.02 -5.82 -1.29
N SER A 78 2.07 -6.27 -0.49
CA SER A 78 1.26 -7.48 -0.76
C SER A 78 0.34 -7.36 -1.98
N HIS A 79 0.17 -6.16 -2.55
CA HIS A 79 -0.56 -5.94 -3.79
C HIS A 79 0.33 -6.06 -5.04
N TYR A 80 1.62 -6.33 -4.88
CA TYR A 80 2.55 -6.41 -6.00
C TYR A 80 3.17 -7.78 -6.13
N VAL A 81 3.51 -8.15 -7.37
CA VAL A 81 4.13 -9.44 -7.71
C VAL A 81 5.61 -9.44 -7.31
N CYS A 82 6.04 -10.55 -6.69
CA CYS A 82 7.44 -10.90 -6.56
C CYS A 82 7.84 -11.88 -7.67
N ASP A 83 8.73 -11.49 -8.56
CA ASP A 83 9.13 -12.30 -9.72
C ASP A 83 9.71 -13.65 -9.32
N ALA A 84 10.52 -13.70 -8.26
CA ALA A 84 11.10 -14.95 -7.77
C ALA A 84 10.01 -15.93 -7.31
N ARG A 85 9.00 -15.43 -6.58
CA ARG A 85 7.87 -16.22 -6.11
C ARG A 85 6.94 -16.63 -7.25
N LEU A 86 6.71 -15.73 -8.21
CA LEU A 86 5.93 -16.02 -9.41
C LEU A 86 6.58 -17.16 -10.22
N MET A 87 7.87 -17.08 -10.50
CA MET A 87 8.59 -18.11 -11.24
C MET A 87 8.51 -19.46 -10.53
N LYS A 88 8.76 -19.49 -9.23
CA LYS A 88 8.61 -20.72 -8.42
C LYS A 88 7.17 -21.26 -8.48
N ARG A 89 6.18 -20.36 -8.40
CA ARG A 89 4.76 -20.76 -8.46
C ARG A 89 4.38 -21.33 -9.81
N LEU A 90 4.84 -20.74 -10.92
CA LEU A 90 4.58 -21.24 -12.28
C LEU A 90 5.21 -22.62 -12.52
N GLN A 91 6.37 -22.91 -11.94
CA GLN A 91 7.01 -24.23 -12.02
C GLN A 91 6.25 -25.30 -11.22
N THR A 92 5.68 -24.96 -10.07
CA THR A 92 5.01 -25.91 -9.17
C THR A 92 3.50 -26.02 -9.39
N ALA A 93 2.88 -25.07 -10.14
CA ALA A 93 1.46 -25.09 -10.40
C ALA A 93 1.11 -26.12 -11.48
N ASN A 94 0.15 -27.00 -11.16
CA ASN A 94 -0.46 -27.82 -12.22
C ASN A 94 -1.46 -26.94 -12.99
N LEU A 95 -0.95 -26.24 -14.01
CA LEU A 95 -1.70 -25.29 -14.81
C LEU A 95 -2.85 -25.93 -15.61
N ASP A 96 -2.74 -27.21 -15.93
CA ASP A 96 -3.75 -27.92 -16.72
C ASP A 96 -4.99 -28.26 -15.90
N ARG A 97 -4.84 -28.34 -14.57
CA ARG A 97 -5.95 -28.56 -13.64
C ARG A 97 -6.64 -27.25 -13.19
N LYS A 98 -6.10 -26.10 -13.58
CA LYS A 98 -6.69 -24.81 -13.24
C LYS A 98 -7.84 -24.44 -14.18
N ASN A 99 -8.82 -23.72 -13.65
CA ASN A 99 -9.79 -23.02 -14.45
C ASN A 99 -9.05 -22.11 -15.48
N PRO A 100 -9.46 -22.07 -16.77
CA PRO A 100 -8.81 -21.27 -17.81
C PRO A 100 -8.60 -19.81 -17.43
N LEU A 101 -9.57 -19.17 -16.77
CA LEU A 101 -9.46 -17.78 -16.33
C LEU A 101 -8.41 -17.61 -15.24
N ALA A 102 -8.34 -18.51 -14.27
CA ALA A 102 -7.32 -18.48 -13.20
C ALA A 102 -5.92 -18.79 -13.75
N LYS A 103 -5.81 -19.67 -14.76
CA LYS A 103 -4.56 -19.94 -15.48
C LYS A 103 -4.07 -18.70 -16.22
N ALA A 104 -4.96 -18.07 -16.99
CA ALA A 104 -4.66 -16.84 -17.73
C ALA A 104 -4.26 -15.70 -16.77
N ALA A 105 -5.00 -15.52 -15.67
CA ALA A 105 -4.69 -14.53 -14.65
C ALA A 105 -3.31 -14.75 -14.00
N LEU A 106 -2.93 -15.98 -13.68
CA LEU A 106 -1.61 -16.28 -13.14
C LEU A 106 -0.48 -16.03 -14.17
N LEU A 107 -0.71 -16.37 -15.42
CA LEU A 107 0.27 -16.15 -16.49
C LEU A 107 0.45 -14.67 -16.82
N SER A 108 -0.63 -13.86 -16.79
CA SER A 108 -0.58 -12.43 -17.05
C SER A 108 0.27 -11.66 -16.02
N MET A 109 0.51 -12.22 -14.84
CA MET A 109 1.40 -11.64 -13.84
C MET A 109 2.87 -11.56 -14.26
N ARG A 110 3.25 -12.16 -15.39
CA ARG A 110 4.56 -11.93 -16.01
C ARG A 110 4.72 -10.50 -16.52
N ASP A 111 3.64 -9.92 -17.03
CA ASP A 111 3.62 -8.62 -17.67
C ASP A 111 3.10 -7.52 -16.73
N HIS A 112 2.30 -7.89 -15.74
CA HIS A 112 1.72 -6.96 -14.77
C HIS A 112 2.39 -7.08 -13.41
N LEU A 113 2.65 -5.93 -12.78
CA LEU A 113 3.20 -5.87 -11.42
C LEU A 113 2.10 -5.84 -10.36
N ASP A 114 0.98 -5.15 -10.63
CA ASP A 114 -0.14 -4.98 -9.70
C ASP A 114 -1.07 -6.20 -9.76
N LEU A 115 -1.21 -6.91 -8.64
CA LEU A 115 -2.07 -8.10 -8.51
C LEU A 115 -3.56 -7.78 -8.70
N ASP A 116 -3.97 -6.52 -8.54
CA ASP A 116 -5.38 -6.13 -8.71
C ASP A 116 -5.76 -6.04 -10.19
N MET A 117 -4.77 -6.04 -11.10
CA MET A 117 -5.00 -6.14 -12.55
C MET A 117 -5.46 -7.54 -13.00
N ALA A 118 -5.42 -8.54 -12.12
CA ALA A 118 -5.86 -9.90 -12.40
C ALA A 118 -7.02 -10.33 -11.48
N PRO A 119 -8.27 -9.93 -11.76
CA PRO A 119 -9.42 -10.18 -10.89
C PRO A 119 -9.73 -11.67 -10.71
N HIS A 120 -9.34 -12.52 -11.67
CA HIS A 120 -9.52 -13.97 -11.58
C HIS A 120 -8.36 -14.72 -10.93
N LEU A 121 -7.37 -14.00 -10.40
CA LEU A 121 -6.27 -14.60 -9.65
C LEU A 121 -6.80 -15.14 -8.31
N SER A 122 -6.59 -16.43 -8.05
CA SER A 122 -7.04 -17.04 -6.81
C SER A 122 -6.33 -16.44 -5.59
N GLY A 123 -7.01 -16.34 -4.44
CA GLY A 123 -6.40 -15.90 -3.18
C GLY A 123 -5.15 -16.71 -2.83
N TYR A 124 -5.20 -18.02 -3.06
CA TYR A 124 -4.07 -18.91 -2.86
C TYR A 124 -2.84 -18.57 -3.72
N ASP A 125 -3.04 -18.24 -5.02
CA ASP A 125 -1.95 -17.83 -5.89
C ASP A 125 -1.46 -16.43 -5.51
N ARG A 126 -2.38 -15.51 -5.20
CA ARG A 126 -2.07 -14.14 -4.76
C ARG A 126 -1.11 -14.14 -3.57
N GLU A 127 -1.39 -14.89 -2.52
CA GLU A 127 -0.53 -14.97 -1.33
C GLU A 127 0.85 -15.54 -1.64
N ARG A 128 0.93 -16.49 -2.60
CA ARG A 128 2.17 -17.15 -2.95
C ARG A 128 3.07 -16.34 -3.86
N ILE A 129 2.53 -15.43 -4.65
CA ILE A 129 3.31 -14.64 -5.60
C ILE A 129 3.49 -13.18 -5.17
N CYS A 130 2.80 -12.70 -4.14
CA CYS A 130 2.96 -11.33 -3.65
C CYS A 130 4.36 -11.07 -3.07
N VAL A 131 4.75 -9.80 -3.04
CA VAL A 131 5.98 -9.35 -2.39
C VAL A 131 5.92 -9.68 -0.89
N PRO A 132 6.88 -10.46 -0.35
CA PRO A 132 6.86 -10.90 1.05
C PRO A 132 7.19 -9.76 2.02
N THR A 133 6.94 -10.00 3.31
CA THR A 133 7.27 -9.05 4.38
C THR A 133 8.78 -8.82 4.48
N THR A 134 9.56 -9.87 4.39
CA THR A 134 11.01 -9.86 4.27
C THR A 134 11.39 -10.50 2.96
N CYS A 135 12.32 -9.92 2.22
CA CYS A 135 12.76 -10.43 0.92
C CYS A 135 14.25 -10.68 0.95
N ASP A 136 14.64 -11.95 0.80
CA ASP A 136 16.04 -12.40 0.78
C ASP A 136 16.48 -12.83 -0.62
N CYS A 137 15.75 -12.42 -1.68
CA CYS A 137 16.01 -12.94 -3.03
C CYS A 137 17.34 -12.44 -3.63
N GLY A 138 17.99 -11.41 -3.06
CA GLY A 138 19.29 -10.89 -3.52
C GLY A 138 19.32 -10.39 -4.96
N LYS A 139 18.15 -10.24 -5.61
CA LYS A 139 18.08 -9.83 -7.02
C LYS A 139 18.35 -8.34 -7.15
N THR A 140 19.33 -7.99 -7.97
CA THR A 140 19.64 -6.62 -8.34
C THR A 140 18.56 -6.02 -9.25
N GLU A 141 17.91 -6.85 -10.06
CA GLU A 141 16.80 -6.44 -10.95
C GLU A 141 15.47 -6.97 -10.38
N CYS A 142 14.81 -6.16 -9.56
CA CYS A 142 13.49 -6.45 -9.00
C CYS A 142 12.47 -5.43 -9.53
N ARG A 143 11.47 -5.88 -10.28
CA ARG A 143 10.41 -4.99 -10.82
C ARG A 143 9.73 -4.15 -9.73
N TYR A 144 9.55 -4.71 -8.56
CA TYR A 144 8.96 -3.99 -7.45
C TYR A 144 9.86 -2.86 -6.94
N LEU A 145 11.17 -3.09 -6.80
CA LEU A 145 12.12 -2.06 -6.40
C LEU A 145 12.23 -0.97 -7.47
N CYS A 146 12.34 -1.34 -8.75
CA CYS A 146 12.32 -0.39 -9.86
C CYS A 146 11.03 0.45 -9.85
N TYR A 147 9.88 -0.16 -9.57
CA TYR A 147 8.62 0.57 -9.41
C TYR A 147 8.68 1.57 -8.24
N LEU A 148 9.25 1.19 -7.10
CA LEU A 148 9.39 2.12 -5.96
C LEU A 148 10.29 3.31 -6.31
N ASP A 149 11.38 3.08 -7.04
CA ASP A 149 12.28 4.14 -7.47
C ASP A 149 11.60 5.08 -8.49
N VAL A 150 10.82 4.52 -9.43
CA VAL A 150 9.99 5.32 -10.34
C VAL A 150 8.95 6.14 -9.57
N CYS A 151 8.29 5.56 -8.56
CA CYS A 151 7.34 6.28 -7.73
C CYS A 151 7.99 7.40 -6.88
N ALA A 152 9.23 7.21 -6.47
CA ALA A 152 10.00 8.20 -5.72
C ALA A 152 10.54 9.34 -6.61
N SER A 153 10.49 9.17 -7.94
CA SER A 153 10.98 10.19 -8.87
C SER A 153 10.07 11.43 -8.88
N GLU A 154 10.64 12.57 -9.27
CA GLU A 154 9.94 13.86 -9.38
C GLU A 154 8.81 13.88 -10.43
N ARG A 155 8.66 12.78 -11.20
CA ARG A 155 7.61 12.65 -12.21
C ARG A 155 6.19 12.75 -11.67
N TYR A 156 6.00 12.36 -10.41
CA TYR A 156 4.68 12.33 -9.81
C TYR A 156 4.48 13.54 -8.89
N ALA A 157 3.62 14.46 -9.34
CA ALA A 157 3.23 15.62 -8.54
C ALA A 157 2.39 15.23 -7.33
N ILE A 158 1.66 14.11 -7.43
CA ILE A 158 0.72 13.64 -6.41
C ILE A 158 0.90 12.13 -6.20
N GLN A 159 0.96 11.72 -4.94
CA GLN A 159 0.91 10.33 -4.55
C GLN A 159 -0.32 10.07 -3.69
N VAL A 160 -1.11 9.07 -4.06
CA VAL A 160 -2.32 8.69 -3.34
C VAL A 160 -2.08 7.35 -2.66
N CYS A 161 -2.46 7.23 -1.40
CA CYS A 161 -2.33 5.98 -0.64
C CYS A 161 -3.51 5.79 0.32
N ASN A 162 -3.56 4.65 0.99
CA ASN A 162 -4.45 4.45 2.12
C ASN A 162 -3.77 4.81 3.46
N HIS A 163 -4.57 4.95 4.51
CA HIS A 163 -4.07 5.27 5.84
C HIS A 163 -3.10 4.22 6.40
N ASN A 164 -3.30 2.94 6.07
CA ASN A 164 -2.41 1.87 6.48
C ASN A 164 -0.98 2.08 5.94
N LEU A 165 -0.85 2.45 4.66
CA LEU A 165 0.46 2.69 4.05
C LEU A 165 1.13 3.95 4.62
N LEU A 166 0.35 5.01 4.87
CA LEU A 166 0.84 6.23 5.51
C LEU A 166 1.39 5.93 6.91
N LEU A 167 0.65 5.19 7.73
CA LEU A 167 1.08 4.80 9.08
C LEU A 167 2.28 3.85 9.04
N ALA A 168 2.32 2.91 8.09
CA ALA A 168 3.47 2.03 7.90
C ALA A 168 4.73 2.83 7.54
N ASP A 169 4.63 3.87 6.71
CA ASP A 169 5.73 4.77 6.40
C ASP A 169 6.20 5.54 7.64
N ALA A 170 5.27 6.05 8.45
CA ALA A 170 5.60 6.74 9.70
C ALA A 170 6.35 5.82 10.68
N ILE A 171 5.95 4.55 10.80
CA ILE A 171 6.65 3.54 11.61
C ILE A 171 8.06 3.30 11.07
N HIS A 172 8.23 3.16 9.75
CA HIS A 172 9.53 2.96 9.12
C HIS A 172 10.46 4.14 9.41
N ARG A 173 9.99 5.37 9.22
CA ARG A 173 10.75 6.59 9.52
C ARG A 173 11.14 6.68 11.00
N GLY A 174 10.19 6.44 11.90
CA GLY A 174 10.44 6.45 13.34
C GLY A 174 11.40 5.36 13.82
N SER A 175 11.53 4.26 13.08
CA SER A 175 12.44 3.15 13.37
C SER A 175 13.80 3.27 12.66
N GLY A 176 14.08 4.39 11.97
CA GLY A 176 15.30 4.57 11.19
C GLY A 176 15.42 3.66 9.96
N LYS A 177 14.32 3.04 9.51
CA LYS A 177 14.28 2.22 8.30
C LYS A 177 14.08 3.09 7.06
N ARG A 178 14.41 2.55 5.87
CA ARG A 178 14.15 3.24 4.60
C ARG A 178 12.66 3.61 4.51
N PRO A 179 12.31 4.86 4.21
CA PRO A 179 10.94 5.29 3.99
C PRO A 179 10.25 4.49 2.88
N ILE A 180 8.95 4.25 3.04
CA ILE A 180 8.13 3.58 2.02
C ILE A 180 7.62 4.61 1.00
N LEU A 181 7.26 5.80 1.48
CA LEU A 181 6.79 6.93 0.70
C LEU A 181 7.91 7.97 0.56
N PRO A 182 7.97 8.73 -0.53
CA PRO A 182 8.94 9.81 -0.66
C PRO A 182 8.64 10.95 0.32
N ASP A 183 9.61 11.83 0.49
CA ASP A 183 9.38 13.09 1.17
C ASP A 183 8.35 13.90 0.38
N SER A 184 7.45 14.56 1.08
CA SER A 184 6.32 15.27 0.50
C SER A 184 6.29 16.73 0.93
N CYS A 185 5.80 17.60 0.05
CA CYS A 185 5.63 19.02 0.38
C CYS A 185 4.50 19.26 1.38
N ALA A 186 3.48 18.40 1.34
CA ALA A 186 2.35 18.41 2.28
C ALA A 186 1.69 17.02 2.30
N ILE A 187 0.98 16.73 3.37
CA ILE A 187 0.18 15.51 3.54
C ILE A 187 -1.28 15.91 3.78
N VAL A 188 -2.16 15.40 2.93
CA VAL A 188 -3.61 15.51 3.12
C VAL A 188 -4.13 14.18 3.65
N MET A 189 -4.78 14.21 4.80
CA MET A 189 -5.49 13.07 5.38
C MET A 189 -6.99 13.27 5.20
N ASP A 190 -7.54 12.67 4.15
CA ASP A 190 -8.97 12.70 3.89
C ASP A 190 -9.68 11.62 4.70
N GLU A 191 -10.91 11.87 5.15
CA GLU A 191 -11.62 10.99 6.09
C GLU A 191 -10.79 10.70 7.37
N ALA A 192 -10.12 11.73 7.90
CA ALA A 192 -9.18 11.60 9.02
C ALA A 192 -9.80 11.00 10.29
N HIS A 193 -11.13 11.02 10.41
CA HIS A 193 -11.86 10.37 11.51
C HIS A 193 -11.65 8.85 11.55
N LYS A 194 -11.25 8.23 10.45
CA LYS A 194 -10.94 6.79 10.37
C LYS A 194 -9.50 6.46 10.77
N LEU A 195 -8.62 7.46 10.83
CA LEU A 195 -7.21 7.26 11.15
C LEU A 195 -6.98 6.63 12.54
N PRO A 196 -7.68 7.04 13.62
CA PRO A 196 -7.50 6.43 14.94
C PRO A 196 -7.83 4.93 14.97
N GLU A 197 -8.87 4.51 14.24
CA GLU A 197 -9.22 3.09 14.15
C GLU A 197 -8.16 2.31 13.35
N THR A 198 -7.71 2.86 12.23
CA THR A 198 -6.62 2.27 11.44
C THR A 198 -5.34 2.14 12.26
N ALA A 199 -4.99 3.16 13.04
CA ALA A 199 -3.85 3.13 13.94
C ALA A 199 -4.00 2.04 15.02
N ARG A 200 -5.18 1.93 15.62
CA ARG A 200 -5.49 0.90 16.62
C ARG A 200 -5.33 -0.51 16.06
N GLN A 201 -5.78 -0.74 14.81
CA GLN A 201 -5.60 -2.02 14.12
C GLN A 201 -4.13 -2.33 13.79
N MET A 202 -3.33 -1.32 13.45
CA MET A 202 -1.91 -1.50 13.11
C MET A 202 -0.99 -1.66 14.31
N PHE A 203 -1.27 -0.93 15.40
CA PHE A 203 -0.44 -0.92 16.61
C PHE A 203 -1.01 -1.79 17.73
N GLY A 204 -2.27 -2.18 17.62
CA GLY A 204 -2.95 -3.00 18.61
C GLY A 204 -2.51 -4.46 18.55
N ILE A 205 -2.53 -5.09 19.71
CA ILE A 205 -2.38 -6.55 19.82
C ILE A 205 -3.79 -7.13 19.83
N THR A 206 -4.13 -7.94 18.84
CA THR A 206 -5.39 -8.67 18.80
C THR A 206 -5.16 -10.06 19.39
N LEU A 207 -5.77 -10.32 20.53
CA LEU A 207 -5.81 -11.67 21.10
C LEU A 207 -7.06 -12.38 20.60
N ALA A 208 -6.88 -13.36 19.73
CA ALA A 208 -7.99 -14.22 19.32
C ALA A 208 -8.31 -15.21 20.44
N ALA A 209 -9.61 -15.49 20.66
CA ALA A 209 -10.07 -16.43 21.68
C ALA A 209 -9.39 -17.82 21.54
N GLY A 210 -9.12 -18.27 20.30
CA GLY A 210 -8.39 -19.51 20.05
C GLY A 210 -6.92 -19.48 20.46
N GLU A 211 -6.26 -18.32 20.37
CA GLU A 211 -4.86 -18.17 20.82
C GLU A 211 -4.78 -18.21 22.34
N LEU A 212 -5.74 -17.54 23.03
CA LEU A 212 -5.83 -17.60 24.48
C LEU A 212 -6.09 -19.03 24.95
N HIS A 213 -6.98 -19.76 24.31
CA HIS A 213 -7.25 -21.18 24.63
C HIS A 213 -5.99 -22.06 24.40
N THR A 214 -5.24 -21.82 23.33
CA THR A 214 -4.01 -22.54 23.04
C THR A 214 -2.93 -22.22 24.07
N LEU A 215 -2.79 -20.96 24.46
CA LEU A 215 -1.88 -20.54 25.54
C LEU A 215 -2.24 -21.21 26.87
N CYS A 216 -3.50 -21.18 27.28
CA CYS A 216 -3.96 -21.83 28.51
C CYS A 216 -3.73 -23.35 28.48
N ARG A 217 -4.00 -23.99 27.36
CA ARG A 217 -3.73 -25.44 27.18
C ARG A 217 -2.24 -25.78 27.28
N ASN A 218 -1.39 -24.99 26.66
CA ASN A 218 0.05 -25.19 26.71
C ASN A 218 0.59 -24.94 28.15
N CYS A 219 0.11 -23.91 28.85
CA CYS A 219 0.46 -23.69 30.25
C CYS A 219 0.04 -24.85 31.15
N LEU A 220 -1.16 -25.39 30.96
CA LEU A 220 -1.66 -26.53 31.72
C LEU A 220 -0.84 -27.82 31.48
N LEU A 221 -0.33 -28.02 30.24
CA LEU A 221 0.54 -29.14 29.92
C LEU A 221 1.91 -29.03 30.60
N TYR A 222 2.41 -27.81 30.80
CA TYR A 222 3.70 -27.57 31.51
C TYR A 222 3.57 -27.63 33.04
N THR A 223 2.37 -27.40 33.59
CA THR A 223 2.11 -27.45 35.04
C THR A 223 1.56 -28.78 35.53
N SER A 224 1.28 -29.73 34.65
CA SER A 224 0.91 -31.09 35.05
C SER A 224 2.15 -31.82 35.55
N PRO A 225 2.18 -32.35 36.79
CA PRO A 225 3.31 -33.12 37.27
C PRO A 225 3.56 -34.32 36.35
N SER A 226 4.81 -34.50 35.98
CA SER A 226 5.24 -35.67 35.20
C SER A 226 4.83 -36.96 35.95
N PRO A 227 4.38 -38.02 35.24
CA PRO A 227 4.17 -39.33 35.88
C PRO A 227 5.35 -39.85 36.67
N ARG A 228 6.57 -39.33 36.45
CA ARG A 228 7.80 -39.64 37.19
C ARG A 228 7.87 -39.01 38.57
N ASP A 229 7.12 -37.93 38.81
CA ASP A 229 7.14 -37.22 40.10
C ASP A 229 6.17 -37.85 41.11
N LEU A 230 5.35 -38.81 40.70
CA LEU A 230 4.41 -39.56 41.54
C LEU A 230 4.93 -40.90 42.03
N SER A 231 6.19 -41.26 41.70
CA SER A 231 6.75 -42.59 42.05
C SER A 231 7.74 -42.62 43.21
N THR A 232 7.79 -41.54 44.03
CA THR A 232 8.60 -41.48 45.23
C THR A 232 7.77 -41.10 46.47
N SER A 233 7.00 -42.04 46.96
CA SER A 233 6.51 -42.06 48.34
C SER A 233 6.13 -43.48 48.74
#